data_2fcb43ea95f1fbb8eccb17ff9826a83b
#
_entry.id   2fcb43ea95f1fbb8eccb17ff9826a83b
#
_cell.length_a   1.000
_cell.length_b   1.000
_cell.length_c   1.000
_cell.angle_alpha   90.00
_cell.angle_beta   90.00
_cell.angle_gamma   90.00
#
_symmetry.space_group_name_H-M   'P 1'
#
loop_
_entity.id
_entity.type
_entity.pdbx_description
1 polymer ?
#
loop_
_entity_poly.entity_id
_entity_poly.type
_entity_poly.pdbx_seq_one_letter_code
_entity_poly.pdbx_strand_id
1 'polypeptide(L)'
;MRRLGEQLGVEAMALYRYVPSKEDLLDRIVDRLVAGVREDEVVIDAPQDGWQDFLQRLAHGVRRVALTHPKAFPLVASRPAEAPWLRPPLRSLEVVETFLSGLLDEGFSDQAAVEGYRAYTSFLLGHLLLEVAEHGADVGPLDVLDDKTGEATTAPYPTVARLRDPLSEDRSAVEFEEALEALLDRMTVTRNEHVQD
;
A
#
# COMPACT_ATOMS: atom_id res chain seq x y z
N MET A 1 -20.47 -14.95 -1.89
CA MET A 1 -20.99 -15.72 -0.73
C MET A 1 -21.19 -17.20 -1.04
N ARG A 2 -21.88 -17.60 -2.12
CA ARG A 2 -22.12 -19.04 -2.42
C ARG A 2 -20.80 -19.82 -2.60
N ARG A 3 -19.91 -19.38 -3.49
CA ARG A 3 -18.58 -20.00 -3.69
C ARG A 3 -17.71 -20.01 -2.42
N LEU A 4 -17.84 -18.97 -1.58
CA LEU A 4 -17.13 -18.90 -0.30
C LEU A 4 -17.67 -19.96 0.66
N GLY A 5 -19.00 -20.12 0.74
CA GLY A 5 -19.61 -21.18 1.55
C GLY A 5 -19.15 -22.58 1.11
N GLU A 6 -19.15 -22.84 -0.20
CA GLU A 6 -18.64 -24.10 -0.76
C GLU A 6 -17.18 -24.37 -0.37
N GLN A 7 -16.31 -23.36 -0.42
CA GLN A 7 -14.90 -23.48 -0.03
C GLN A 7 -14.71 -23.71 1.48
N LEU A 8 -15.58 -23.12 2.30
CA LEU A 8 -15.52 -23.26 3.76
C LEU A 8 -16.34 -24.47 4.29
N GLY A 9 -17.01 -25.23 3.40
CA GLY A 9 -17.84 -26.38 3.79
C GLY A 9 -19.08 -26.00 4.61
N VAL A 10 -19.62 -24.79 4.41
CA VAL A 10 -20.81 -24.27 5.10
C VAL A 10 -21.84 -23.74 4.10
N GLU A 11 -23.10 -23.72 4.50
CA GLU A 11 -24.14 -23.08 3.69
C GLU A 11 -23.94 -21.57 3.61
N ALA A 12 -24.19 -20.98 2.42
CA ALA A 12 -24.07 -19.55 2.21
C ALA A 12 -24.88 -18.72 3.22
N MET A 13 -26.05 -19.22 3.63
CA MET A 13 -26.90 -18.58 4.65
C MET A 13 -26.27 -18.56 6.03
N ALA A 14 -25.41 -19.53 6.36
CA ALA A 14 -24.68 -19.53 7.61
C ALA A 14 -23.69 -18.36 7.70
N LEU A 15 -23.09 -17.98 6.58
CA LEU A 15 -22.17 -16.82 6.51
C LEU A 15 -22.88 -15.49 6.82
N TYR A 16 -24.13 -15.34 6.38
CA TYR A 16 -24.91 -14.12 6.63
C TYR A 16 -25.29 -13.90 8.11
N ARG A 17 -25.12 -14.90 8.97
CA ARG A 17 -25.24 -14.73 10.43
C ARG A 17 -24.08 -13.94 11.03
N TYR A 18 -22.91 -14.02 10.39
CA TYR A 18 -21.67 -13.36 10.85
C TYR A 18 -21.40 -12.06 10.11
N VAL A 19 -21.80 -12.01 8.83
CA VAL A 19 -21.52 -10.88 7.93
C VAL A 19 -22.79 -10.58 7.12
N PRO A 20 -23.49 -9.48 7.43
CA PRO A 20 -24.80 -9.17 6.85
C PRO A 20 -24.81 -9.03 5.34
N SER A 21 -23.68 -8.59 4.74
CA SER A 21 -23.54 -8.38 3.30
C SER A 21 -22.16 -8.79 2.78
N LYS A 22 -22.01 -8.84 1.45
CA LYS A 22 -20.70 -8.98 0.80
C LYS A 22 -19.81 -7.76 1.10
N GLU A 23 -20.40 -6.58 1.13
CA GLU A 23 -19.71 -5.32 1.38
C GLU A 23 -19.12 -5.31 2.79
N ASP A 24 -19.91 -5.69 3.81
CA ASP A 24 -19.42 -5.82 5.20
C ASP A 24 -18.27 -6.84 5.31
N LEU A 25 -18.32 -7.93 4.51
CA LEU A 25 -17.23 -8.90 4.48
C LEU A 25 -15.93 -8.27 3.95
N LEU A 26 -16.02 -7.55 2.84
CA LEU A 26 -14.86 -6.89 2.24
C LEU A 26 -14.30 -5.81 3.16
N ASP A 27 -15.17 -5.08 3.86
CA ASP A 27 -14.77 -4.10 4.87
C ASP A 27 -13.97 -4.74 6.00
N ARG A 28 -14.48 -5.85 6.55
CA ARG A 28 -13.77 -6.60 7.61
C ARG A 28 -12.46 -7.20 7.14
N ILE A 29 -12.32 -7.55 5.86
CA ILE A 29 -11.05 -7.99 5.29
C ILE A 29 -10.05 -6.83 5.34
N VAL A 30 -10.43 -5.63 4.92
CA VAL A 30 -9.55 -4.45 4.98
C VAL A 30 -9.19 -4.11 6.42
N ASP A 31 -10.17 -4.11 7.33
CA ASP A 31 -9.92 -3.87 8.77
C ASP A 31 -8.91 -4.89 9.32
N ARG A 32 -9.01 -6.17 8.92
CA ARG A 32 -8.05 -7.20 9.34
C ARG A 32 -6.66 -7.01 8.75
N LEU A 33 -6.56 -6.56 7.49
CA LEU A 33 -5.26 -6.23 6.87
C LEU A 33 -4.58 -5.05 7.59
N VAL A 34 -5.34 -4.00 7.89
CA VAL A 34 -4.84 -2.84 8.64
C VAL A 34 -4.43 -3.23 10.07
N ALA A 35 -5.26 -4.04 10.75
CA ALA A 35 -4.92 -4.57 12.07
C ALA A 35 -3.64 -5.42 12.03
N GLY A 36 -3.43 -6.21 10.96
CA GLY A 36 -2.21 -7.01 10.78
C GLY A 36 -0.93 -6.17 10.70
N VAL A 37 -1.00 -4.95 10.18
CA VAL A 37 0.14 -4.01 10.21
C VAL A 37 0.43 -3.58 11.65
N ARG A 38 -0.60 -3.28 12.45
CA ARG A 38 -0.46 -2.82 13.84
C ARG A 38 -0.02 -3.93 14.81
N GLU A 39 -0.44 -5.17 14.53
CA GLU A 39 -0.06 -6.36 15.32
C GLU A 39 1.38 -6.82 15.02
N ASP A 40 2.03 -6.25 14.01
CA ASP A 40 3.42 -6.54 13.68
C ASP A 40 4.34 -5.93 14.75
N GLU A 41 5.05 -6.77 15.49
CA GLU A 41 5.94 -6.35 16.60
C GLU A 41 7.05 -5.38 16.16
N VAL A 42 7.35 -5.32 14.86
CA VAL A 42 8.34 -4.41 14.28
C VAL A 42 7.74 -3.04 13.97
N VAL A 43 6.42 -2.97 13.77
CA VAL A 43 5.70 -1.70 13.53
C VAL A 43 5.33 -1.09 14.87
N ILE A 44 6.08 -0.06 15.27
CA ILE A 44 5.84 0.67 16.51
C ILE A 44 4.85 1.81 16.23
N ASP A 45 3.93 2.03 17.16
CA ASP A 45 2.85 3.02 17.02
C ASP A 45 3.33 4.49 17.06
N ALA A 46 4.62 4.75 17.29
CA ALA A 46 5.18 6.09 17.33
C ALA A 46 6.70 6.06 17.05
N PRO A 47 7.31 7.18 16.63
CA PRO A 47 8.76 7.31 16.48
C PRO A 47 9.47 7.04 17.83
N GLN A 48 10.44 6.13 17.84
CA GLN A 48 11.33 5.86 18.99
C GLN A 48 12.78 6.22 18.67
N ASP A 49 13.22 5.90 17.45
CA ASP A 49 14.56 6.17 16.92
C ASP A 49 14.52 7.20 15.79
N GLY A 50 13.56 8.15 15.87
CA GLY A 50 13.32 9.19 14.87
C GLY A 50 12.27 8.80 13.83
N TRP A 51 11.80 9.80 13.11
CA TRP A 51 10.70 9.66 12.15
C TRP A 51 11.07 8.80 10.93
N GLN A 52 12.33 8.79 10.48
CA GLN A 52 12.74 7.95 9.34
C GLN A 52 12.61 6.47 9.68
N ASP A 53 13.13 6.06 10.85
CA ASP A 53 13.02 4.69 11.32
C ASP A 53 11.56 4.26 11.51
N PHE A 54 10.72 5.14 12.06
CA PHE A 54 9.28 4.92 12.16
C PHE A 54 8.63 4.66 10.79
N LEU A 55 8.89 5.51 9.79
CA LEU A 55 8.32 5.35 8.45
C LEU A 55 8.89 4.12 7.71
N GLN A 56 10.15 3.79 7.88
CA GLN A 56 10.73 2.56 7.34
C GLN A 56 10.03 1.33 7.91
N ARG A 57 9.89 1.23 9.24
CA ARG A 57 9.19 0.11 9.85
C ARG A 57 7.74 0.00 9.41
N LEU A 58 7.04 1.12 9.32
CA LEU A 58 5.67 1.16 8.81
C LEU A 58 5.60 0.66 7.35
N ALA A 59 6.50 1.13 6.48
CA ALA A 59 6.54 0.69 5.09
C ALA A 59 6.77 -0.81 4.96
N HIS A 60 7.75 -1.35 5.68
CA HIS A 60 8.02 -2.79 5.71
C HIS A 60 6.87 -3.62 6.29
N GLY A 61 6.20 -3.11 7.33
CA GLY A 61 5.02 -3.75 7.90
C GLY A 61 3.88 -3.86 6.90
N VAL A 62 3.57 -2.75 6.21
CA VAL A 62 2.54 -2.73 5.16
C VAL A 62 2.93 -3.65 4.00
N ARG A 63 4.19 -3.66 3.56
CA ARG A 63 4.68 -4.55 2.51
C ARG A 63 4.56 -6.02 2.89
N ARG A 64 4.92 -6.41 4.12
CA ARG A 64 4.73 -7.78 4.60
C ARG A 64 3.26 -8.21 4.53
N VAL A 65 2.34 -7.36 4.96
CA VAL A 65 0.90 -7.64 4.87
C VAL A 65 0.45 -7.76 3.41
N ALA A 66 0.91 -6.88 2.53
CA ALA A 66 0.59 -6.91 1.11
C ALA A 66 1.05 -8.23 0.46
N LEU A 67 2.30 -8.63 0.68
CA LEU A 67 2.87 -9.86 0.11
C LEU A 67 2.32 -11.15 0.75
N THR A 68 1.90 -11.09 2.01
CA THR A 68 1.21 -12.21 2.67
C THR A 68 -0.21 -12.40 2.13
N HIS A 69 -0.86 -11.31 1.72
CA HIS A 69 -2.24 -11.31 1.25
C HIS A 69 -2.41 -10.60 -0.11
N PRO A 70 -1.65 -10.97 -1.16
CA PRO A 70 -1.57 -10.18 -2.39
C PRO A 70 -2.93 -9.98 -3.05
N LYS A 71 -3.78 -11.02 -3.08
CA LYS A 71 -5.13 -10.95 -3.67
C LYS A 71 -6.14 -10.11 -2.87
N ALA A 72 -5.88 -9.85 -1.60
CA ALA A 72 -6.77 -9.04 -0.76
C ALA A 72 -6.28 -7.59 -0.64
N PHE A 73 -4.97 -7.34 -0.80
CA PHE A 73 -4.38 -6.01 -0.63
C PHE A 73 -5.01 -4.91 -1.51
N PRO A 74 -5.39 -5.14 -2.79
CA PRO A 74 -6.05 -4.12 -3.61
C PRO A 74 -7.34 -3.55 -3.00
N LEU A 75 -7.99 -4.30 -2.08
CA LEU A 75 -9.15 -3.80 -1.36
C LEU A 75 -8.82 -2.59 -0.49
N VAL A 76 -7.59 -2.47 0.03
CA VAL A 76 -7.14 -1.33 0.84
C VAL A 76 -7.28 -0.02 0.06
N ALA A 77 -6.91 -0.03 -1.22
CA ALA A 77 -7.00 1.14 -2.09
C ALA A 77 -8.40 1.39 -2.69
N SER A 78 -9.24 0.35 -2.79
CA SER A 78 -10.53 0.39 -3.50
C SER A 78 -11.75 0.53 -2.59
N ARG A 79 -11.60 0.33 -1.29
CA ARG A 79 -12.73 0.44 -0.34
C ARG A 79 -12.94 1.88 0.14
N PRO A 80 -14.19 2.28 0.38
CA PRO A 80 -14.50 3.61 0.87
C PRO A 80 -13.73 3.98 2.13
N ALA A 81 -13.15 5.17 2.13
CA ALA A 81 -12.49 5.74 3.30
C ALA A 81 -13.54 6.26 4.32
N GLU A 82 -13.18 6.25 5.61
CA GLU A 82 -13.97 6.90 6.66
C GLU A 82 -14.08 8.41 6.42
N ALA A 83 -13.05 9.02 5.83
CA ALA A 83 -12.97 10.43 5.50
C ALA A 83 -12.87 10.64 3.97
N PRO A 84 -13.98 10.89 3.26
CA PRO A 84 -13.98 11.06 1.80
C PRO A 84 -13.15 12.26 1.30
N TRP A 85 -12.85 13.21 2.18
CA TRP A 85 -12.01 14.40 1.88
C TRP A 85 -10.51 14.11 1.96
N LEU A 86 -10.10 13.01 2.61
CA LEU A 86 -8.70 12.63 2.76
C LEU A 86 -8.09 12.22 1.40
N ARG A 87 -6.88 12.68 1.12
CA ARG A 87 -6.14 12.39 -0.12
C ARG A 87 -4.68 12.05 0.17
N PRO A 88 -4.15 10.86 -0.20
CA PRO A 88 -4.90 9.66 -0.62
C PRO A 88 -5.87 9.17 0.45
N PRO A 89 -6.97 8.52 0.04
CA PRO A 89 -7.92 8.01 1.01
C PRO A 89 -7.34 6.80 1.75
N LEU A 90 -7.27 6.87 3.07
CA LEU A 90 -7.05 5.71 3.93
C LEU A 90 -8.31 5.43 4.72
N ARG A 91 -8.56 4.14 4.99
CA ARG A 91 -9.77 3.73 5.67
C ARG A 91 -9.76 4.12 7.16
N SER A 92 -8.62 4.05 7.82
CA SER A 92 -8.50 4.31 9.26
C SER A 92 -7.96 5.69 9.55
N LEU A 93 -8.80 6.55 10.14
CA LEU A 93 -8.36 7.86 10.65
C LEU A 93 -7.36 7.72 11.80
N GLU A 94 -7.41 6.64 12.57
CA GLU A 94 -6.45 6.36 13.63
C GLU A 94 -5.02 6.19 13.08
N VAL A 95 -4.87 5.48 11.94
CA VAL A 95 -3.57 5.34 11.27
C VAL A 95 -3.07 6.69 10.75
N VAL A 96 -3.97 7.51 10.21
CA VAL A 96 -3.63 8.86 9.73
C VAL A 96 -3.21 9.76 10.88
N GLU A 97 -3.92 9.71 12.01
CA GLU A 97 -3.59 10.46 13.22
C GLU A 97 -2.20 10.07 13.75
N THR A 98 -1.93 8.77 13.89
CA THR A 98 -0.63 8.27 14.34
C THR A 98 0.51 8.73 13.42
N PHE A 99 0.29 8.68 12.11
CA PHE A 99 1.27 9.12 11.12
C PHE A 99 1.56 10.62 11.25
N LEU A 100 0.51 11.45 11.25
CA LEU A 100 0.64 12.91 11.27
C LEU A 100 1.20 13.40 12.61
N SER A 101 0.66 12.93 13.75
CA SER A 101 1.16 13.29 15.06
C SER A 101 2.62 12.90 15.23
N GLY A 102 3.02 11.71 14.77
CA GLY A 102 4.41 11.27 14.82
C GLY A 102 5.36 12.20 14.06
N LEU A 103 4.96 12.73 12.90
CA LEU A 103 5.77 13.70 12.17
C LEU A 103 5.80 15.08 12.84
N LEU A 104 4.66 15.54 13.36
CA LEU A 104 4.58 16.82 14.07
C LEU A 104 5.45 16.82 15.33
N ASP A 105 5.41 15.75 16.12
CA ASP A 105 6.24 15.57 17.32
C ASP A 105 7.74 15.55 17.00
N GLU A 106 8.11 15.12 15.80
CA GLU A 106 9.47 15.12 15.25
C GLU A 106 9.86 16.46 14.58
N GLY A 107 9.02 17.48 14.71
CA GLY A 107 9.32 18.86 14.29
C GLY A 107 9.02 19.18 12.83
N PHE A 108 8.14 18.43 12.17
CA PHE A 108 7.56 18.84 10.90
C PHE A 108 6.55 19.97 11.13
N SER A 109 6.47 20.93 10.20
CA SER A 109 5.33 21.86 10.17
C SER A 109 4.06 21.13 9.70
N ASP A 110 2.88 21.70 9.95
CA ASP A 110 1.59 21.15 9.47
C ASP A 110 1.63 20.89 7.97
N GLN A 111 2.17 21.82 7.19
CA GLN A 111 2.28 21.68 5.73
C GLN A 111 3.24 20.56 5.34
N ALA A 112 4.42 20.50 5.93
CA ALA A 112 5.40 19.45 5.64
C ALA A 112 4.87 18.06 6.03
N ALA A 113 4.15 17.93 7.15
CA ALA A 113 3.52 16.68 7.57
C ALA A 113 2.45 16.22 6.56
N VAL A 114 1.59 17.12 6.07
CA VAL A 114 0.59 16.81 5.04
C VAL A 114 1.23 16.43 3.71
N GLU A 115 2.27 17.14 3.28
CA GLU A 115 3.02 16.80 2.06
C GLU A 115 3.70 15.43 2.20
N GLY A 116 4.33 15.18 3.33
CA GLY A 116 4.93 13.89 3.67
C GLY A 116 3.91 12.75 3.65
N TYR A 117 2.76 12.92 4.31
CA TYR A 117 1.67 11.96 4.28
C TYR A 117 1.23 11.62 2.85
N ARG A 118 1.01 12.63 2.01
CA ARG A 118 0.57 12.44 0.62
C ARG A 118 1.60 11.71 -0.21
N ALA A 119 2.86 12.14 -0.13
CA ALA A 119 3.95 11.53 -0.88
C ALA A 119 4.16 10.07 -0.45
N TYR A 120 4.28 9.82 0.85
CA TYR A 120 4.51 8.50 1.41
C TYR A 120 3.37 7.51 1.10
N THR A 121 2.12 7.92 1.32
CA THR A 121 0.96 7.05 1.07
C THR A 121 0.80 6.75 -0.42
N SER A 122 1.02 7.74 -1.30
CA SER A 122 0.95 7.54 -2.75
C SER A 122 2.04 6.60 -3.25
N PHE A 123 3.27 6.77 -2.77
CA PHE A 123 4.38 5.86 -3.07
C PHE A 123 4.03 4.44 -2.63
N LEU A 124 3.69 4.27 -1.35
CA LEU A 124 3.47 2.97 -0.75
C LEU A 124 2.33 2.20 -1.44
N LEU A 125 1.18 2.85 -1.62
CA LEU A 125 0.05 2.22 -2.30
C LEU A 125 0.37 1.92 -3.77
N GLY A 126 0.98 2.86 -4.49
CA GLY A 126 1.32 2.67 -5.91
C GLY A 126 2.31 1.53 -6.12
N HIS A 127 3.42 1.53 -5.37
CA HIS A 127 4.44 0.49 -5.46
C HIS A 127 3.86 -0.89 -5.10
N LEU A 128 3.18 -0.99 -3.96
CA LEU A 128 2.66 -2.28 -3.50
C LEU A 128 1.52 -2.83 -4.37
N LEU A 129 0.71 -1.97 -4.99
CA LEU A 129 -0.30 -2.44 -5.95
C LEU A 129 0.34 -3.06 -7.20
N LEU A 130 1.45 -2.50 -7.68
CA LEU A 130 2.21 -3.09 -8.79
C LEU A 130 2.86 -4.40 -8.37
N GLU A 131 3.53 -4.43 -7.22
CA GLU A 131 4.21 -5.63 -6.71
C GLU A 131 3.22 -6.79 -6.47
N VAL A 132 2.05 -6.55 -5.87
CA VAL A 132 1.05 -7.61 -5.68
C VAL A 132 0.39 -8.07 -6.97
N ALA A 133 0.35 -7.24 -8.02
CA ALA A 133 -0.12 -7.64 -9.34
C ALA A 133 0.73 -8.77 -9.93
N GLU A 134 2.05 -8.70 -9.77
CA GLU A 134 2.99 -9.76 -10.16
C GLU A 134 2.77 -11.06 -9.36
N HIS A 135 2.20 -10.96 -8.15
CA HIS A 135 1.80 -12.08 -7.31
C HIS A 135 0.35 -12.55 -7.55
N GLY A 136 -0.25 -12.15 -8.68
CA GLY A 136 -1.57 -12.60 -9.14
C GLY A 136 -2.73 -11.93 -8.42
N ALA A 137 -2.54 -10.70 -7.92
CA ALA A 137 -3.63 -9.85 -7.49
C ALA A 137 -4.40 -9.31 -8.71
N ASP A 138 -5.73 -9.19 -8.57
CA ASP A 138 -6.57 -8.48 -9.56
C ASP A 138 -6.55 -6.98 -9.22
N VAL A 139 -5.79 -6.22 -9.98
CA VAL A 139 -5.66 -4.76 -9.84
C VAL A 139 -6.32 -3.99 -11.00
N GLY A 140 -7.25 -4.64 -11.69
CA GLY A 140 -8.04 -4.07 -12.79
C GLY A 140 -7.24 -3.94 -14.08
N PRO A 141 -7.09 -2.73 -14.66
CA PRO A 141 -6.42 -2.58 -15.97
C PRO A 141 -4.99 -3.09 -16.05
N LEU A 142 -4.36 -3.40 -14.91
CA LEU A 142 -3.02 -4.01 -14.84
C LEU A 142 -3.02 -5.53 -15.07
N ASP A 143 -4.19 -6.17 -15.17
CA ASP A 143 -4.35 -7.58 -15.59
C ASP A 143 -3.74 -7.88 -16.98
N VAL A 144 -3.35 -6.84 -17.70
CA VAL A 144 -2.68 -6.94 -19.00
C VAL A 144 -1.27 -7.57 -18.89
N LEU A 145 -0.77 -7.75 -17.67
CA LEU A 145 0.49 -8.44 -17.39
C LEU A 145 0.35 -9.97 -17.42
N ASP A 146 -0.84 -10.52 -17.71
CA ASP A 146 -1.02 -11.96 -17.90
C ASP A 146 -0.30 -12.39 -19.21
N ASP A 147 0.65 -13.28 -19.10
CA ASP A 147 1.54 -13.85 -20.12
C ASP A 147 0.81 -14.47 -21.36
N LYS A 148 -0.52 -14.34 -21.42
CA LYS A 148 -1.40 -14.93 -22.45
C LYS A 148 -1.62 -14.07 -23.68
N THR A 149 -1.23 -12.81 -23.68
CA THR A 149 -1.24 -11.97 -24.86
C THR A 149 0.11 -12.07 -25.54
N GLY A 150 0.17 -12.84 -26.61
CA GLY A 150 1.35 -13.21 -27.38
C GLY A 150 2.34 -12.07 -27.59
N GLU A 151 3.57 -12.43 -27.91
CA GLU A 151 4.72 -11.54 -28.12
C GLU A 151 4.34 -10.19 -28.73
N ALA A 152 4.29 -9.15 -27.88
CA ALA A 152 4.07 -7.80 -28.36
C ALA A 152 5.21 -7.48 -29.36
N THR A 153 4.86 -7.16 -30.59
CA THR A 153 5.85 -6.79 -31.59
C THR A 153 6.55 -5.51 -31.16
N THR A 154 7.78 -5.62 -30.70
CA THR A 154 8.62 -4.46 -30.33
C THR A 154 9.30 -3.80 -31.52
N ALA A 155 9.15 -4.37 -32.74
CA ALA A 155 9.78 -3.90 -33.96
C ALA A 155 9.62 -2.39 -34.27
N PRO A 156 8.45 -1.74 -34.02
CA PRO A 156 8.30 -0.29 -34.20
C PRO A 156 8.98 0.55 -33.11
N TYR A 157 9.48 -0.07 -32.04
CA TYR A 157 9.97 0.62 -30.83
C TYR A 157 11.41 0.21 -30.49
N PRO A 158 12.43 0.72 -31.21
CA PRO A 158 13.81 0.25 -31.10
C PRO A 158 14.42 0.44 -29.70
N THR A 159 14.03 1.49 -29.00
CA THR A 159 14.51 1.71 -27.62
C THR A 159 13.90 0.69 -26.66
N VAL A 160 12.60 0.39 -26.77
CA VAL A 160 11.95 -0.63 -25.94
C VAL A 160 12.55 -2.00 -26.24
N ALA A 161 12.75 -2.34 -27.52
CA ALA A 161 13.39 -3.59 -27.92
C ALA A 161 14.79 -3.76 -27.30
N ARG A 162 15.59 -2.70 -27.33
CA ARG A 162 16.96 -2.68 -26.76
C ARG A 162 16.98 -2.82 -25.24
N LEU A 163 15.98 -2.28 -24.54
CA LEU A 163 15.89 -2.28 -23.08
C LEU A 163 14.96 -3.36 -22.52
N ARG A 164 14.52 -4.30 -23.35
CA ARG A 164 13.55 -5.33 -22.97
C ARG A 164 14.03 -6.16 -21.76
N ASP A 165 15.27 -6.65 -21.80
CA ASP A 165 15.78 -7.52 -20.73
C ASP A 165 15.84 -6.79 -19.39
N PRO A 166 16.45 -5.60 -19.24
CA PRO A 166 16.40 -4.88 -17.97
C PRO A 166 14.99 -4.40 -17.56
N LEU A 167 14.08 -4.19 -18.52
CA LEU A 167 12.68 -3.83 -18.20
C LEU A 167 11.84 -5.02 -17.74
N SER A 168 12.27 -6.26 -18.02
CA SER A 168 11.58 -7.48 -17.60
C SER A 168 12.17 -8.13 -16.33
N GLU A 169 13.25 -7.57 -15.79
CA GLU A 169 13.87 -8.07 -14.57
C GLU A 169 13.01 -7.68 -13.36
N ASP A 170 12.65 -8.68 -12.53
CA ASP A 170 12.01 -8.41 -11.24
C ASP A 170 13.04 -7.84 -10.25
N ARG A 171 12.90 -6.56 -9.96
CA ARG A 171 13.71 -5.82 -8.99
C ARG A 171 12.85 -5.17 -7.89
N SER A 172 11.59 -5.57 -7.78
CA SER A 172 10.59 -4.94 -6.91
C SER A 172 11.08 -4.71 -5.48
N ALA A 173 11.82 -5.67 -4.90
CA ALA A 173 12.36 -5.54 -3.56
C ALA A 173 13.46 -4.45 -3.46
N VAL A 174 14.37 -4.38 -4.42
CA VAL A 174 15.44 -3.38 -4.43
C VAL A 174 14.88 -1.99 -4.74
N GLU A 175 13.98 -1.92 -5.70
CA GLU A 175 13.31 -0.67 -6.08
C GLU A 175 12.44 -0.10 -4.95
N PHE A 176 11.84 -0.96 -4.13
CA PHE A 176 11.13 -0.54 -2.94
C PHE A 176 12.06 0.18 -1.95
N GLU A 177 13.22 -0.43 -1.63
CA GLU A 177 14.18 0.16 -0.69
C GLU A 177 14.76 1.48 -1.22
N GLU A 178 15.24 1.48 -2.47
CA GLU A 178 15.82 2.67 -3.11
C GLU A 178 14.82 3.83 -3.19
N ALA A 179 13.56 3.54 -3.56
CA ALA A 179 12.53 4.56 -3.66
C ALA A 179 12.04 5.06 -2.28
N LEU A 180 11.98 4.18 -1.28
CA LEU A 180 11.66 4.57 0.09
C LEU A 180 12.75 5.49 0.66
N GLU A 181 14.03 5.12 0.52
CA GLU A 181 15.16 5.94 0.96
C GLU A 181 15.14 7.32 0.31
N ALA A 182 15.00 7.38 -1.02
CA ALA A 182 14.91 8.64 -1.75
C ALA A 182 13.73 9.52 -1.30
N LEU A 183 12.59 8.91 -0.96
CA LEU A 183 11.44 9.61 -0.42
C LEU A 183 11.73 10.20 0.96
N LEU A 184 12.36 9.45 1.87
CA LEU A 184 12.70 9.90 3.21
C LEU A 184 13.74 11.04 3.16
N ASP A 185 14.71 10.95 2.25
CA ASP A 185 15.65 12.03 2.00
C ASP A 185 14.95 13.32 1.53
N ARG A 186 13.98 13.19 0.62
CA ARG A 186 13.17 14.32 0.16
C ARG A 186 12.35 14.93 1.31
N MET A 187 11.75 14.10 2.16
CA MET A 187 11.00 14.57 3.32
C MET A 187 11.91 15.30 4.32
N THR A 188 13.17 14.89 4.47
CA THR A 188 14.18 15.61 5.29
C THR A 188 14.41 17.03 4.78
N VAL A 189 14.50 17.19 3.46
CA VAL A 189 14.65 18.53 2.84
C VAL A 189 13.41 19.38 3.12
N THR A 190 12.22 18.84 2.85
CA THR A 190 10.95 19.55 3.08
C THR A 190 10.77 19.97 4.54
N ARG A 191 11.10 19.09 5.50
CA ARG A 191 11.07 19.42 6.93
C ARG A 191 11.94 20.64 7.24
N ASN A 192 13.17 20.68 6.71
CA ASN A 192 14.15 21.73 6.99
C ASN A 192 13.79 23.07 6.33
N GLU A 193 13.17 23.05 5.15
CA GLU A 193 12.74 24.26 4.44
C GLU A 193 11.67 25.03 5.22
N HIS A 194 10.75 24.32 5.89
CA HIS A 194 9.64 24.93 6.65
C HIS A 194 10.00 25.32 8.10
N VAL A 195 11.21 25.03 8.57
CA VAL A 195 11.71 25.50 9.89
C VAL A 195 12.29 26.91 9.78
N GLN A 196 12.56 27.42 8.56
CA GLN A 196 13.22 28.72 8.34
C GLN A 196 12.24 29.88 8.08
N ASP A 197 10.94 29.60 7.95
CA ASP A 197 9.85 30.59 7.83
C ASP A 197 9.12 30.77 9.18
#